data_9d06540debf96b9256f49214a4a22606
#
_entry.id   9d06540debf96b9256f49214a4a22606
#
_cell.length_a   1.000
_cell.length_b   1.000
_cell.length_c   1.000
_cell.angle_alpha   90.00
_cell.angle_beta   90.00
_cell.angle_gamma   90.00
#
_symmetry.space_group_name_H-M   'P 1'
#
loop_
_entity.id
_entity.type
_entity.pdbx_description
1 polymer ?
#
loop_
_entity_poly.entity_id
_entity_poly.type
_entity_poly.pdbx_seq_one_letter_code
_entity_poly.pdbx_strand_id
1 'polypeptide(L)'
;CAEGGSSIDEWSKESTLFRHAVSEAKFAMENSELIAILWHQGESDGRSKKYKNYYHKLNILVNSFRKELGDLEVPFIVGGLGNYLGKSGFGRSCVEYDLINQELLKYVENNRNCYFVTGEKLYPNPDGIHINAESQRRFGIRYFKAYQTKSSIVEPLDNEANMVKELYEREYTMAEKRYITLEQFTLGKSSMEEVMKFLK
;
A
#
# COMPACT_ATOMS: atom_id res chain seq x y z
N CYS A 1 -4.54 0.99 -8.44
CA CYS A 1 -5.40 2.14 -8.13
C CYS A 1 -5.08 2.65 -6.73
N ALA A 2 -4.91 3.95 -6.60
CA ALA A 2 -4.73 4.62 -5.32
C ALA A 2 -5.33 6.04 -5.42
N GLU A 3 -5.94 6.50 -4.32
CA GLU A 3 -6.49 7.85 -4.23
C GLU A 3 -6.07 8.46 -2.89
N GLY A 4 -5.22 9.50 -2.97
CA GLY A 4 -4.71 10.17 -1.79
C GLY A 4 -5.77 10.98 -1.06
N GLY A 5 -5.75 10.93 0.29
CA GLY A 5 -6.65 11.70 1.13
C GLY A 5 -8.08 11.18 1.25
N SER A 6 -8.41 10.06 0.58
CA SER A 6 -9.75 9.47 0.68
C SER A 6 -10.04 8.88 2.07
N SER A 7 -11.28 8.97 2.51
CA SER A 7 -11.79 8.25 3.67
C SER A 7 -12.29 6.86 3.27
N ILE A 8 -12.44 5.94 4.23
CA ILE A 8 -12.97 4.60 3.94
C ILE A 8 -14.41 4.65 3.38
N ASP A 9 -15.17 5.71 3.67
CA ASP A 9 -16.53 5.91 3.14
C ASP A 9 -16.54 6.09 1.62
N GLU A 10 -15.46 6.67 1.06
CA GLU A 10 -15.32 6.90 -0.38
C GLU A 10 -14.95 5.63 -1.15
N TRP A 11 -14.74 4.51 -0.44
CA TRP A 11 -14.46 3.18 -0.99
C TRP A 11 -15.64 2.21 -0.86
N SER A 12 -16.85 2.72 -0.61
CA SER A 12 -18.05 1.88 -0.62
C SER A 12 -18.25 1.24 -1.99
N LYS A 13 -18.92 0.09 -2.04
CA LYS A 13 -19.14 -0.69 -3.27
C LYS A 13 -19.70 0.14 -4.43
N GLU A 14 -20.56 1.11 -4.14
CA GLU A 14 -21.19 1.96 -5.15
C GLU A 14 -20.34 3.18 -5.54
N SER A 15 -19.22 3.40 -4.87
CA SER A 15 -18.36 4.55 -5.12
C SER A 15 -17.56 4.43 -6.42
N THR A 16 -17.16 5.58 -6.96
CA THR A 16 -16.32 5.64 -8.15
C THR A 16 -14.95 5.00 -7.89
N LEU A 17 -14.34 5.21 -6.70
CA LEU A 17 -13.03 4.66 -6.37
C LEU A 17 -13.04 3.14 -6.35
N PHE A 18 -14.03 2.53 -5.69
CA PHE A 18 -14.16 1.08 -5.63
C PHE A 18 -14.38 0.48 -7.04
N ARG A 19 -15.33 1.03 -7.80
CA ARG A 19 -15.61 0.52 -9.17
C ARG A 19 -14.42 0.67 -10.10
N HIS A 20 -13.70 1.78 -10.02
CA HIS A 20 -12.46 1.99 -10.78
C HIS A 20 -11.40 0.95 -10.40
N ALA A 21 -11.14 0.75 -9.10
CA ALA A 21 -10.18 -0.25 -8.65
C ALA A 21 -10.52 -1.67 -9.11
N VAL A 22 -11.79 -2.06 -9.05
CA VAL A 22 -12.27 -3.36 -9.56
C VAL A 22 -12.08 -3.47 -11.07
N SER A 23 -12.40 -2.42 -11.83
CA SER A 23 -12.23 -2.40 -13.30
C SER A 23 -10.77 -2.58 -13.70
N GLU A 24 -9.86 -1.82 -13.07
CA GLU A 24 -8.41 -1.92 -13.35
C GLU A 24 -7.85 -3.30 -12.97
N ALA A 25 -8.29 -3.84 -11.82
CA ALA A 25 -7.87 -5.17 -11.41
C ALA A 25 -8.34 -6.25 -12.41
N LYS A 26 -9.61 -6.21 -12.84
CA LYS A 26 -10.15 -7.13 -13.85
C LYS A 26 -9.41 -7.02 -15.19
N PHE A 27 -9.11 -5.81 -15.64
CA PHE A 27 -8.32 -5.59 -16.84
C PHE A 27 -6.90 -6.21 -16.71
N ALA A 28 -6.23 -5.98 -15.59
CA ALA A 28 -4.92 -6.59 -15.34
C ALA A 28 -5.00 -8.12 -15.30
N MET A 29 -6.06 -8.68 -14.74
CA MET A 29 -6.28 -10.13 -14.63
C MET A 29 -6.52 -10.83 -15.98
N GLU A 30 -6.75 -10.11 -17.07
CA GLU A 30 -6.80 -10.70 -18.41
C GLU A 30 -5.46 -11.36 -18.83
N ASN A 31 -4.33 -10.88 -18.30
CA ASN A 31 -2.99 -11.34 -18.64
C ASN A 31 -2.10 -11.61 -17.41
N SER A 32 -2.67 -11.62 -16.21
CA SER A 32 -1.95 -11.83 -14.95
C SER A 32 -2.84 -12.45 -13.88
N GLU A 33 -2.25 -12.85 -12.77
CA GLU A 33 -2.95 -13.43 -11.62
C GLU A 33 -3.01 -12.43 -10.47
N LEU A 34 -4.17 -12.32 -9.82
CA LEU A 34 -4.33 -11.55 -8.59
C LEU A 34 -3.81 -12.37 -7.41
N ILE A 35 -2.69 -11.98 -6.83
CA ILE A 35 -2.03 -12.72 -5.74
C ILE A 35 -2.30 -12.13 -4.35
N ALA A 36 -2.63 -10.86 -4.24
CA ALA A 36 -2.97 -10.17 -2.99
C ALA A 36 -3.59 -8.80 -3.27
N ILE A 37 -4.32 -8.27 -2.29
CA ILE A 37 -4.77 -6.87 -2.24
C ILE A 37 -4.03 -6.18 -1.10
N LEU A 38 -3.34 -5.09 -1.40
CA LEU A 38 -2.65 -4.27 -0.40
C LEU A 38 -3.51 -3.04 -0.09
N TRP A 39 -3.77 -2.81 1.19
CA TRP A 39 -4.58 -1.70 1.66
C TRP A 39 -3.79 -0.82 2.62
N HIS A 40 -3.67 0.46 2.30
CA HIS A 40 -3.12 1.47 3.20
C HIS A 40 -3.99 2.72 3.15
N GLN A 41 -4.76 2.94 4.19
CA GLN A 41 -5.69 4.06 4.32
C GLN A 41 -6.11 4.20 5.79
N GLY A 42 -6.51 5.38 6.22
CA GLY A 42 -7.02 5.62 7.57
C GLY A 42 -6.72 7.02 8.08
N GLU A 43 -5.85 7.79 7.43
CA GLU A 43 -5.44 9.12 7.86
C GLU A 43 -6.63 10.09 7.91
N SER A 44 -7.53 10.02 6.94
CA SER A 44 -8.77 10.82 6.89
C SER A 44 -9.82 10.34 7.91
N ASP A 45 -9.67 9.11 8.40
CA ASP A 45 -10.57 8.50 9.40
C ASP A 45 -10.00 8.55 10.83
N GLY A 46 -8.71 8.89 11.00
CA GLY A 46 -8.02 9.00 12.29
C GLY A 46 -8.37 10.27 13.08
N ARG A 47 -9.64 10.72 12.96
CA ARG A 47 -10.18 11.90 13.65
C ARG A 47 -11.70 11.80 13.82
N SER A 48 -12.26 12.60 14.73
CA SER A 48 -13.71 12.73 14.90
C SER A 48 -14.41 11.41 15.25
N LYS A 49 -13.71 10.51 15.91
CA LYS A 49 -14.18 9.19 16.35
C LYS A 49 -14.67 8.29 15.21
N LYS A 50 -14.18 8.49 13.99
CA LYS A 50 -14.56 7.68 12.83
C LYS A 50 -14.06 6.23 12.94
N TYR A 51 -12.99 5.97 13.72
CA TYR A 51 -12.48 4.63 14.02
C TYR A 51 -13.56 3.67 14.53
N LYS A 52 -14.59 4.17 15.23
CA LYS A 52 -15.66 3.34 15.81
C LYS A 52 -16.41 2.48 14.78
N ASN A 53 -16.47 2.93 13.54
CA ASN A 53 -17.14 2.23 12.46
C ASN A 53 -16.14 1.65 11.44
N TYR A 54 -14.83 1.85 11.66
CA TYR A 54 -13.81 1.50 10.68
C TYR A 54 -13.76 -0.01 10.42
N TYR A 55 -13.76 -0.85 11.47
CA TYR A 55 -13.83 -2.30 11.35
C TYR A 55 -15.00 -2.75 10.47
N HIS A 56 -16.19 -2.27 10.74
CA HIS A 56 -17.39 -2.66 10.00
C HIS A 56 -17.29 -2.28 8.51
N LYS A 57 -16.84 -1.07 8.22
CA LYS A 57 -16.65 -0.59 6.86
C LYS A 57 -15.57 -1.37 6.13
N LEU A 58 -14.46 -1.67 6.80
CA LEU A 58 -13.38 -2.49 6.25
C LEU A 58 -13.88 -3.90 5.91
N ASN A 59 -14.69 -4.49 6.77
CA ASN A 59 -15.28 -5.80 6.52
C ASN A 59 -16.16 -5.80 5.26
N ILE A 60 -17.00 -4.78 5.08
CA ILE A 60 -17.82 -4.64 3.88
C ILE A 60 -16.92 -4.49 2.64
N LEU A 61 -15.89 -3.64 2.72
CA LEU A 61 -14.96 -3.37 1.64
C LEU A 61 -14.22 -4.62 1.18
N VAL A 62 -13.59 -5.35 2.11
CA VAL A 62 -12.84 -6.57 1.80
C VAL A 62 -13.73 -7.63 1.15
N ASN A 63 -14.91 -7.88 1.73
CA ASN A 63 -15.85 -8.83 1.16
C ASN A 63 -16.34 -8.41 -0.22
N SER A 64 -16.51 -7.11 -0.46
CA SER A 64 -16.89 -6.57 -1.76
C SER A 64 -15.80 -6.78 -2.79
N PHE A 65 -14.52 -6.48 -2.48
CA PHE A 65 -13.41 -6.75 -3.38
C PHE A 65 -13.29 -8.23 -3.71
N ARG A 66 -13.28 -9.11 -2.72
CA ARG A 66 -13.20 -10.56 -2.91
C ARG A 66 -14.33 -11.08 -3.81
N LYS A 67 -15.55 -10.62 -3.58
CA LYS A 67 -16.71 -11.01 -4.40
C LYS A 67 -16.60 -10.50 -5.83
N GLU A 68 -16.28 -9.21 -6.02
CA GLU A 68 -16.23 -8.61 -7.37
C GLU A 68 -15.05 -9.12 -8.20
N LEU A 69 -13.94 -9.51 -7.57
CA LEU A 69 -12.76 -10.05 -8.24
C LEU A 69 -12.81 -11.59 -8.38
N GLY A 70 -13.83 -12.24 -7.81
CA GLY A 70 -14.07 -13.68 -7.98
C GLY A 70 -13.14 -14.57 -7.17
N ASP A 71 -12.40 -14.02 -6.19
CA ASP A 71 -11.55 -14.80 -5.28
C ASP A 71 -11.86 -14.44 -3.83
N LEU A 72 -12.63 -15.33 -3.15
CA LEU A 72 -13.04 -15.12 -1.77
C LEU A 72 -11.90 -15.33 -0.74
N GLU A 73 -10.80 -15.92 -1.17
CA GLU A 73 -9.65 -16.25 -0.32
C GLU A 73 -8.41 -15.39 -0.63
N VAL A 74 -8.49 -14.46 -1.60
CA VAL A 74 -7.33 -13.59 -1.92
C VAL A 74 -6.81 -12.90 -0.66
N PRO A 75 -5.51 -12.98 -0.39
CA PRO A 75 -4.89 -12.30 0.75
C PRO A 75 -5.18 -10.81 0.73
N PHE A 76 -5.65 -10.28 1.86
CA PHE A 76 -5.88 -8.86 2.06
C PHE A 76 -4.92 -8.34 3.14
N ILE A 77 -3.95 -7.52 2.76
CA ILE A 77 -2.88 -7.08 3.65
C ILE A 77 -3.05 -5.61 3.95
N VAL A 78 -3.34 -5.29 5.21
CA VAL A 78 -3.58 -3.93 5.67
C VAL A 78 -2.31 -3.32 6.26
N GLY A 79 -2.00 -2.10 5.87
CA GLY A 79 -0.88 -1.34 6.42
C GLY A 79 -1.32 -0.41 7.55
N GLY A 80 -0.67 -0.55 8.69
CA GLY A 80 -0.87 0.33 9.84
C GLY A 80 -0.37 1.75 9.58
N LEU A 81 -1.01 2.71 10.19
CA LEU A 81 -0.65 4.12 10.17
C LEU A 81 0.59 4.39 11.04
N GLY A 82 1.46 5.29 10.57
CA GLY A 82 2.70 5.61 11.26
C GLY A 82 2.50 6.54 12.46
N ASN A 83 3.35 6.37 13.48
CA ASN A 83 3.32 7.14 14.73
C ASN A 83 3.79 8.61 14.60
N TYR A 84 4.11 9.06 13.39
CA TYR A 84 4.38 10.46 13.08
C TYR A 84 3.09 11.29 12.92
N LEU A 85 1.96 10.62 12.68
CA LEU A 85 0.64 11.29 12.59
C LEU A 85 0.23 11.93 13.91
N GLY A 86 -0.67 12.91 13.83
CA GLY A 86 -1.11 13.70 14.98
C GLY A 86 -0.13 14.77 15.46
N LYS A 87 1.05 14.91 14.83
CA LYS A 87 2.13 15.80 15.33
C LYS A 87 2.25 17.11 14.56
N SER A 88 2.34 17.06 13.23
CA SER A 88 2.66 18.24 12.42
C SER A 88 2.07 18.15 11.01
N GLY A 89 2.21 19.24 10.24
CA GLY A 89 1.84 19.30 8.83
C GLY A 89 0.38 18.94 8.55
N PHE A 90 0.13 18.31 7.43
CA PHE A 90 -1.21 17.83 7.06
C PHE A 90 -1.68 16.66 7.93
N GLY A 91 -0.73 15.88 8.49
CA GLY A 91 -1.03 14.75 9.37
C GLY A 91 -1.47 15.15 10.78
N ARG A 92 -1.34 16.42 11.20
CA ARG A 92 -1.60 16.89 12.57
C ARG A 92 -3.03 16.61 13.08
N SER A 93 -4.00 16.51 12.19
CA SER A 93 -5.41 16.24 12.54
C SER A 93 -5.71 14.76 12.75
N CYS A 94 -4.82 13.86 12.34
CA CYS A 94 -4.97 12.41 12.46
C CYS A 94 -4.50 11.93 13.85
N VAL A 95 -5.15 12.42 14.90
CA VAL A 95 -4.76 12.15 16.29
C VAL A 95 -5.25 10.80 16.83
N GLU A 96 -6.17 10.17 16.12
CA GLU A 96 -6.77 8.87 16.47
C GLU A 96 -6.21 7.73 15.60
N TYR A 97 -5.01 7.92 14.99
CA TYR A 97 -4.39 6.93 14.09
C TYR A 97 -4.13 5.58 14.78
N ASP A 98 -3.78 5.58 16.05
CA ASP A 98 -3.56 4.37 16.84
C ASP A 98 -4.86 3.59 17.05
N LEU A 99 -6.00 4.26 17.18
CA LEU A 99 -7.32 3.63 17.28
C LEU A 99 -7.73 3.01 15.93
N ILE A 100 -7.35 3.62 14.80
CA ILE A 100 -7.48 2.98 13.49
C ILE A 100 -6.61 1.72 13.43
N ASN A 101 -5.35 1.78 13.87
CA ASN A 101 -4.47 0.61 13.92
C ASN A 101 -5.04 -0.53 14.77
N GLN A 102 -5.68 -0.22 15.88
CA GLN A 102 -6.36 -1.21 16.74
C GLN A 102 -7.52 -1.88 15.99
N GLU A 103 -8.33 -1.12 15.24
CA GLU A 103 -9.42 -1.69 14.44
C GLU A 103 -8.89 -2.54 13.27
N LEU A 104 -7.76 -2.16 12.65
CA LEU A 104 -7.08 -2.97 11.62
C LEU A 104 -6.56 -4.29 12.20
N LEU A 105 -5.87 -4.26 13.35
CA LEU A 105 -5.38 -5.46 14.05
C LEU A 105 -6.54 -6.38 14.41
N LYS A 106 -7.57 -5.84 15.07
CA LYS A 106 -8.78 -6.59 15.41
C LYS A 106 -9.43 -7.21 14.18
N TYR A 107 -9.41 -6.50 13.04
CA TYR A 107 -9.98 -7.02 11.81
C TYR A 107 -9.21 -8.27 11.32
N VAL A 108 -7.89 -8.20 11.23
CA VAL A 108 -7.10 -9.32 10.70
C VAL A 108 -7.09 -10.53 11.65
N GLU A 109 -7.20 -10.32 12.96
CA GLU A 109 -7.32 -11.40 13.94
C GLU A 109 -8.62 -12.22 13.80
N ASN A 110 -9.69 -11.60 13.32
CA ASN A 110 -11.00 -12.19 13.20
C ASN A 110 -11.39 -12.62 11.77
N ASN A 111 -10.50 -12.39 10.79
CA ASN A 111 -10.81 -12.67 9.39
C ASN A 111 -9.69 -13.46 8.70
N ARG A 112 -10.08 -14.50 7.96
CA ARG A 112 -9.13 -15.36 7.25
C ARG A 112 -8.44 -14.63 6.12
N ASN A 113 -7.18 -15.03 5.86
CA ASN A 113 -6.34 -14.48 4.82
C ASN A 113 -6.26 -12.94 4.85
N CYS A 114 -6.29 -12.38 6.07
CA CYS A 114 -6.08 -10.96 6.34
C CYS A 114 -4.85 -10.81 7.22
N TYR A 115 -3.93 -9.91 6.86
CA TYR A 115 -2.67 -9.73 7.58
C TYR A 115 -2.43 -8.25 7.80
N PHE A 116 -1.82 -7.93 8.95
CA PHE A 116 -1.44 -6.56 9.31
C PHE A 116 0.05 -6.34 9.08
N VAL A 117 0.40 -5.13 8.64
CA VAL A 117 1.79 -4.69 8.51
C VAL A 117 1.97 -3.38 9.26
N THR A 118 2.87 -3.39 10.24
CA THR A 118 3.07 -2.21 11.09
C THR A 118 3.63 -1.00 10.33
N GLY A 119 3.07 0.20 10.62
CA GLY A 119 3.62 1.50 10.22
C GLY A 119 4.66 2.08 11.20
N GLU A 120 5.04 1.33 12.24
CA GLU A 120 6.00 1.79 13.23
C GLU A 120 7.39 2.03 12.63
N LYS A 121 8.09 3.07 13.11
CA LYS A 121 9.41 3.50 12.62
C LYS A 121 9.47 3.83 11.12
N LEU A 122 8.33 4.14 10.51
CA LEU A 122 8.27 4.82 9.23
C LEU A 122 8.29 6.34 9.45
N TYR A 123 8.86 7.07 8.51
CA TYR A 123 9.04 8.51 8.59
C TYR A 123 8.30 9.21 7.47
N PRO A 124 7.69 10.38 7.73
CA PRO A 124 6.99 11.14 6.70
C PRO A 124 7.95 12.01 5.87
N ASN A 125 7.43 12.52 4.78
CA ASN A 125 7.94 13.71 4.12
C ASN A 125 7.74 14.96 5.01
N PRO A 126 8.32 16.11 4.67
CA PRO A 126 8.15 17.35 5.43
C PRO A 126 6.69 17.81 5.60
N ASP A 127 5.77 17.30 4.77
CA ASP A 127 4.33 17.57 4.87
C ASP A 127 3.64 16.91 6.08
N GLY A 128 4.32 15.97 6.75
CA GLY A 128 3.86 15.33 7.99
C GLY A 128 2.77 14.28 7.82
N ILE A 129 2.44 13.87 6.58
CA ILE A 129 1.42 12.84 6.32
C ILE A 129 1.90 11.76 5.36
N HIS A 130 2.51 12.12 4.23
CA HIS A 130 2.95 11.14 3.25
C HIS A 130 4.27 10.49 3.69
N ILE A 131 4.34 9.17 3.59
CA ILE A 131 5.53 8.38 3.91
C ILE A 131 6.66 8.72 2.92
N ASN A 132 7.88 8.97 3.41
CA ASN A 132 9.02 9.25 2.55
C ASN A 132 9.47 8.01 1.75
N ALA A 133 10.27 8.23 0.71
CA ALA A 133 10.64 7.17 -0.23
C ALA A 133 11.38 5.98 0.42
N GLU A 134 12.24 6.22 1.41
CA GLU A 134 12.94 5.16 2.13
C GLU A 134 11.96 4.33 2.95
N SER A 135 11.08 4.99 3.69
CA SER A 135 10.06 4.34 4.51
C SER A 135 9.03 3.58 3.67
N GLN A 136 8.70 4.07 2.47
CA GLN A 136 7.85 3.31 1.55
C GLN A 136 8.50 1.99 1.13
N ARG A 137 9.81 1.96 0.90
CA ARG A 137 10.54 0.72 0.59
C ARG A 137 10.57 -0.25 1.77
N ARG A 138 10.82 0.25 2.99
CA ARG A 138 10.72 -0.57 4.20
C ARG A 138 9.32 -1.15 4.36
N PHE A 139 8.31 -0.34 4.14
CA PHE A 139 6.93 -0.78 4.21
C PHE A 139 6.60 -1.85 3.16
N GLY A 140 7.08 -1.67 1.92
CA GLY A 140 6.97 -2.67 0.86
C GLY A 140 7.62 -4.02 1.23
N ILE A 141 8.79 -3.99 1.88
CA ILE A 141 9.47 -5.20 2.40
C ILE A 141 8.60 -5.92 3.44
N ARG A 142 7.98 -5.17 4.36
CA ARG A 142 7.05 -5.74 5.35
C ARG A 142 5.82 -6.36 4.69
N TYR A 143 5.21 -5.69 3.70
CA TYR A 143 4.10 -6.23 2.93
C TYR A 143 4.48 -7.53 2.21
N PHE A 144 5.64 -7.54 1.55
CA PHE A 144 6.14 -8.74 0.90
C PHE A 144 6.37 -9.88 1.89
N LYS A 145 6.95 -9.57 3.06
CA LYS A 145 7.16 -10.58 4.11
C LYS A 145 5.83 -11.13 4.63
N ALA A 146 4.85 -10.29 4.90
CA ALA A 146 3.50 -10.72 5.32
C ALA A 146 2.85 -11.63 4.27
N TYR A 147 2.93 -11.25 2.98
CA TYR A 147 2.46 -12.08 1.88
C TYR A 147 3.17 -13.44 1.84
N GLN A 148 4.49 -13.45 1.93
CA GLN A 148 5.32 -14.66 1.84
C GLN A 148 5.05 -15.63 3.01
N THR A 149 4.96 -15.11 4.23
CA THR A 149 4.81 -15.92 5.45
C THR A 149 3.36 -16.19 5.82
N LYS A 150 2.39 -15.55 5.14
CA LYS A 150 0.96 -15.61 5.49
C LYS A 150 0.73 -15.29 6.96
N SER A 151 1.41 -14.26 7.46
CA SER A 151 1.31 -13.80 8.85
C SER A 151 1.47 -12.30 8.97
N SER A 152 0.90 -11.71 10.02
CA SER A 152 1.04 -10.29 10.31
C SER A 152 2.47 -9.94 10.72
N ILE A 153 2.92 -8.74 10.33
CA ILE A 153 4.18 -8.12 10.74
C ILE A 153 3.84 -6.99 11.70
N VAL A 154 3.82 -7.29 12.99
CA VAL A 154 3.37 -6.35 14.04
C VAL A 154 4.50 -5.46 14.57
N GLU A 155 5.76 -5.81 14.29
CA GLU A 155 6.94 -5.04 14.62
C GLU A 155 7.81 -4.82 13.36
N PRO A 156 8.63 -3.75 13.30
CA PRO A 156 9.60 -3.57 12.24
C PRO A 156 10.56 -4.77 12.16
N LEU A 157 10.95 -5.16 10.94
CA LEU A 157 11.92 -6.24 10.76
C LEU A 157 13.34 -5.76 11.13
N ASP A 158 14.12 -6.61 11.79
CA ASP A 158 15.44 -6.25 12.32
C ASP A 158 16.45 -5.81 11.25
N ASN A 159 16.29 -6.25 10.02
CA ASN A 159 17.29 -6.05 8.95
C ASN A 159 16.77 -5.17 7.78
N GLU A 160 15.72 -4.39 7.97
CA GLU A 160 15.09 -3.61 6.89
C GLU A 160 16.06 -2.66 6.17
N ALA A 161 16.97 -2.01 6.92
CA ALA A 161 17.93 -1.08 6.33
C ALA A 161 18.88 -1.77 5.33
N ASN A 162 19.36 -2.96 5.68
CA ASN A 162 20.24 -3.76 4.81
C ASN A 162 19.43 -4.31 3.61
N MET A 163 18.21 -4.78 3.82
CA MET A 163 17.34 -5.24 2.73
C MET A 163 17.05 -4.11 1.73
N VAL A 164 16.80 -2.88 2.20
CA VAL A 164 16.65 -1.72 1.32
C VAL A 164 17.93 -1.44 0.55
N LYS A 165 19.11 -1.50 1.22
CA LYS A 165 20.41 -1.31 0.58
C LYS A 165 20.65 -2.34 -0.52
N GLU A 166 20.41 -3.62 -0.26
CA GLU A 166 20.52 -4.71 -1.24
C GLU A 166 19.62 -4.49 -2.46
N LEU A 167 18.39 -3.95 -2.28
CA LEU A 167 17.51 -3.59 -3.40
C LEU A 167 18.10 -2.51 -4.30
N TYR A 168 18.90 -1.59 -3.77
CA TYR A 168 19.58 -0.56 -4.57
C TYR A 168 20.89 -1.04 -5.21
N GLU A 169 21.56 -2.01 -4.60
CA GLU A 169 22.84 -2.51 -5.07
C GLU A 169 22.70 -3.66 -6.09
N ARG A 170 21.51 -4.26 -6.22
CA ARG A 170 21.28 -5.30 -7.21
C ARG A 170 21.34 -4.75 -8.64
N GLU A 171 21.74 -5.59 -9.56
CA GLU A 171 21.62 -5.24 -10.99
C GLU A 171 20.15 -5.09 -11.41
N TYR A 172 19.90 -4.09 -12.23
CA TYR A 172 18.59 -3.93 -12.85
C TYR A 172 18.33 -5.03 -13.87
N THR A 173 17.11 -5.55 -13.88
CA THR A 173 16.63 -6.42 -14.94
C THR A 173 16.59 -5.67 -16.27
N MET A 174 16.52 -6.40 -17.39
CA MET A 174 16.39 -5.77 -18.72
C MET A 174 15.12 -4.93 -18.83
N ALA A 175 14.01 -5.37 -18.21
CA ALA A 175 12.76 -4.60 -18.18
C ALA A 175 12.92 -3.27 -17.43
N GLU A 176 13.58 -3.27 -16.28
CA GLU A 176 13.87 -2.05 -15.51
C GLU A 176 14.83 -1.12 -16.25
N LYS A 177 15.90 -1.66 -16.85
CA LYS A 177 16.83 -0.87 -17.68
C LYS A 177 16.10 -0.19 -18.85
N ARG A 178 15.21 -0.91 -19.51
CA ARG A 178 14.34 -0.37 -20.57
C ARG A 178 13.45 0.76 -20.06
N TYR A 179 12.74 0.54 -18.96
CA TYR A 179 11.86 1.53 -18.34
C TYR A 179 12.64 2.81 -17.96
N ILE A 180 13.76 2.64 -17.24
CA ILE A 180 14.61 3.77 -16.81
C ILE A 180 15.12 4.57 -18.02
N THR A 181 15.57 3.88 -19.08
CA THR A 181 16.08 4.56 -20.28
C THR A 181 14.99 5.34 -21.00
N LEU A 182 13.76 4.79 -21.08
CA LEU A 182 12.61 5.49 -21.63
C LEU A 182 12.24 6.75 -20.82
N GLU A 183 12.21 6.65 -19.48
CA GLU A 183 11.99 7.81 -18.63
C GLU A 183 13.08 8.87 -18.80
N GLN A 184 14.34 8.46 -18.82
CA GLN A 184 15.46 9.39 -19.06
C GLN A 184 15.36 10.07 -20.42
N PHE A 185 14.90 9.35 -21.44
CA PHE A 185 14.65 9.93 -22.77
C PHE A 185 13.55 10.99 -22.74
N THR A 186 12.42 10.72 -22.07
CA THR A 186 11.33 11.72 -21.94
C THR A 186 11.76 12.96 -21.17
N LEU A 187 12.74 12.84 -20.28
CA LEU A 187 13.36 13.94 -19.53
C LEU A 187 14.54 14.61 -20.28
N GLY A 188 14.83 14.19 -21.51
CA GLY A 188 15.95 14.71 -22.30
C GLY A 188 17.34 14.32 -21.76
N LYS A 189 17.43 13.28 -20.93
CA LYS A 189 18.66 12.80 -20.28
C LYS A 189 19.30 11.60 -20.97
N SER A 190 18.64 11.00 -21.95
CA SER A 190 19.17 9.93 -22.80
C SER A 190 18.82 10.16 -24.27
N SER A 191 19.53 9.50 -25.17
CA SER A 191 19.35 9.60 -26.61
C SER A 191 18.38 8.52 -27.14
N MET A 192 17.80 8.75 -28.33
CA MET A 192 17.01 7.72 -29.03
C MET A 192 17.87 6.48 -29.33
N GLU A 193 19.17 6.64 -29.59
CA GLU A 193 20.08 5.52 -29.83
C GLU A 193 20.17 4.60 -28.58
N GLU A 194 20.23 5.18 -27.39
CA GLU A 194 20.25 4.42 -26.14
C GLU A 194 18.93 3.69 -25.92
N VAL A 195 17.79 4.32 -26.21
CA VAL A 195 16.47 3.66 -26.17
C VAL A 195 16.42 2.46 -27.13
N MET A 196 16.90 2.63 -28.35
CA MET A 196 16.88 1.57 -29.38
C MET A 196 17.70 0.34 -29.01
N LYS A 197 18.72 0.46 -28.12
CA LYS A 197 19.48 -0.70 -27.61
C LYS A 197 18.61 -1.67 -26.79
N PHE A 198 17.51 -1.19 -26.22
CA PHE A 198 16.61 -1.98 -25.38
C PHE A 198 15.30 -2.39 -26.05
N LEU A 199 15.06 -1.93 -27.29
CA LEU A 199 13.85 -2.29 -28.05
C LEU A 199 14.05 -3.48 -29.02
N LYS A 200 15.27 -3.96 -29.10
CA LYS A 200 15.63 -5.19 -29.81
C LYS A 200 15.58 -6.35 -28.84
#